data_67aed8cd26ae9f3bcd88af0f56e7d453
#
_entry.id   67aed8cd26ae9f3bcd88af0f56e7d453
#
_cell.length_a   1.000
_cell.length_b   1.000
_cell.length_c   1.000
_cell.angle_alpha   90.00
_cell.angle_beta   90.00
_cell.angle_gamma   90.00
#
_symmetry.space_group_name_H-M   'P 1'
#
loop_
_entity.id
_entity.type
_entity.pdbx_description
1 polymer ?
#
loop_
_entity_poly.entity_id
_entity_poly.type
_entity_poly.pdbx_seq_one_letter_code
_entity_poly.pdbx_strand_id
1 'polypeptide(L)'
;SPFEADVKRRTVDWLTADRLASISFTPLGDIKGIITPSAVVFERYHSGLPQIDPNQHRLMIHGMVKRPLILSMDDLMRFPSTSMIRFLECPANGGMEWRGAQMDRVQFTHGMLACCEWTGVLLSTLLEEVGVSRDASWVLAEGADGSHLSRSIPMEKALDDALVVFAQNGEALRPEQGYPVRLINPGWE
;
A
#
# COMPACT_ATOMS: atom_id res chain seq x y z
N SER A 1 18.36 -7.33 8.79
CA SER A 1 19.23 -8.15 9.66
C SER A 1 18.40 -9.32 10.22
N PRO A 2 19.03 -10.41 10.77
CA PRO A 2 18.31 -11.50 11.43
C PRO A 2 17.39 -11.00 12.57
N PHE A 3 17.79 -9.95 13.25
CA PHE A 3 17.01 -9.29 14.30
C PHE A 3 15.68 -8.69 13.77
N GLU A 4 15.72 -8.04 12.60
CA GLU A 4 14.51 -7.48 11.97
C GLU A 4 13.53 -8.57 11.58
N ALA A 5 14.04 -9.70 11.09
CA ALA A 5 13.21 -10.85 10.75
C ALA A 5 12.49 -11.43 11.97
N ASP A 6 13.17 -11.57 13.11
CA ASP A 6 12.58 -12.10 14.33
C ASP A 6 11.56 -11.16 14.98
N VAL A 7 11.80 -9.85 14.93
CA VAL A 7 10.90 -8.84 15.51
C VAL A 7 9.61 -8.73 14.68
N LYS A 8 9.71 -8.83 13.34
CA LYS A 8 8.60 -8.70 12.42
C LYS A 8 7.84 -10.02 12.21
N ARG A 9 8.57 -11.14 12.09
CA ARG A 9 8.04 -12.45 11.73
C ARG A 9 7.65 -13.30 12.93
N ARG A 10 6.73 -12.84 13.73
CA ARG A 10 5.92 -13.78 14.50
C ARG A 10 4.65 -14.05 13.69
N THR A 11 4.79 -14.86 12.65
CA THR A 11 3.66 -15.44 11.95
C THR A 11 2.86 -16.27 12.95
N VAL A 12 1.60 -15.98 13.05
CA VAL A 12 0.68 -16.84 13.78
C VAL A 12 0.21 -17.87 12.76
N ASP A 13 0.84 -19.04 12.74
CA ASP A 13 0.67 -20.10 11.73
C ASP A 13 -0.80 -20.47 11.44
N TRP A 14 -1.68 -20.32 12.42
CA TRP A 14 -3.10 -20.62 12.25
C TRP A 14 -3.90 -19.53 11.51
N LEU A 15 -3.36 -18.31 11.34
CA LEU A 15 -3.97 -17.27 10.51
C LEU A 15 -3.65 -17.45 9.02
N THR A 16 -2.70 -18.29 8.70
CA THR A 16 -2.20 -18.53 7.33
C THR A 16 -2.29 -20.01 6.97
N ALA A 17 -3.49 -20.58 6.98
CA ALA A 17 -3.71 -21.95 6.50
C ALA A 17 -3.32 -22.11 5.01
N ASP A 18 -3.28 -21.01 4.28
CA ASP A 18 -2.80 -20.94 2.90
C ASP A 18 -1.35 -20.45 2.86
N ARG A 19 -0.46 -21.24 2.26
CA ARG A 19 0.96 -20.88 2.07
C ARG A 19 1.18 -19.65 1.20
N LEU A 20 0.16 -19.21 0.47
CA LEU A 20 0.17 -18.01 -0.36
C LEU A 20 -0.23 -16.73 0.41
N ALA A 21 -0.87 -16.89 1.55
CA ALA A 21 -1.20 -15.75 2.42
C ALA A 21 -0.09 -15.50 3.43
N SER A 22 0.22 -14.25 3.72
CA SER A 22 1.17 -13.89 4.78
C SER A 22 0.64 -12.74 5.60
N ILE A 23 1.01 -12.75 6.88
CA ILE A 23 0.75 -11.68 7.82
C ILE A 23 1.96 -11.48 8.71
N SER A 24 2.36 -10.23 8.88
CA SER A 24 3.32 -9.81 9.91
C SER A 24 2.81 -8.54 10.59
N PHE A 25 3.39 -8.21 11.73
CA PHE A 25 2.89 -7.13 12.57
C PHE A 25 4.01 -6.15 12.91
N THR A 26 3.73 -4.86 12.80
CA THR A 26 4.61 -3.80 13.30
C THR A 26 4.82 -3.96 14.81
N PRO A 27 6.04 -3.95 15.31
CA PRO A 27 6.32 -4.05 16.75
C PRO A 27 6.07 -2.70 17.44
N LEU A 28 4.80 -2.33 17.62
CA LEU A 28 4.37 -1.01 18.09
C LEU A 28 5.05 -0.56 19.38
N GLY A 29 5.30 -1.48 20.31
CA GLY A 29 5.97 -1.19 21.60
C GLY A 29 7.45 -0.81 21.47
N ASP A 30 8.10 -1.17 20.35
CA ASP A 30 9.53 -0.96 20.11
C ASP A 30 9.81 0.23 19.18
N ILE A 31 8.76 0.77 18.55
CA ILE A 31 8.90 1.94 17.67
C ILE A 31 9.23 3.18 18.48
N LYS A 32 10.28 3.89 18.06
CA LYS A 32 10.68 5.17 18.63
C LYS A 32 10.41 6.29 17.65
N GLY A 33 9.65 7.30 18.08
CA GLY A 33 9.26 8.43 17.22
C GLY A 33 8.00 8.14 16.39
N ILE A 34 7.81 8.91 15.32
CA ILE A 34 6.59 8.91 14.50
C ILE A 34 6.72 7.94 13.33
N ILE A 35 7.88 7.88 12.68
CA ILE A 35 8.09 7.10 11.47
C ILE A 35 8.42 5.65 11.84
N THR A 36 7.64 4.74 11.28
CA THR A 36 7.90 3.30 11.33
C THR A 36 9.01 2.95 10.33
N PRO A 37 10.15 2.40 10.76
CA PRO A 37 11.19 1.96 9.83
C PRO A 37 10.65 0.95 8.81
N SER A 38 11.00 1.10 7.52
CA SER A 38 10.46 0.28 6.44
C SER A 38 10.61 -1.23 6.67
N ALA A 39 11.70 -1.64 7.33
CA ALA A 39 11.99 -3.05 7.63
C ALA A 39 11.00 -3.72 8.61
N VAL A 40 10.26 -2.93 9.39
CA VAL A 40 9.32 -3.43 10.40
C VAL A 40 7.88 -2.99 10.16
N VAL A 41 7.59 -2.42 9.01
CA VAL A 41 6.21 -2.19 8.56
C VAL A 41 5.51 -3.55 8.36
N PHE A 42 4.30 -3.68 8.85
CA PHE A 42 3.51 -4.90 8.73
C PHE A 42 3.31 -5.34 7.27
N GLU A 43 3.05 -6.61 7.10
CA GLU A 43 2.70 -7.21 5.81
C GLU A 43 1.32 -7.86 5.90
N ARG A 44 0.56 -7.74 4.82
CA ARG A 44 -0.69 -8.49 4.67
C ARG A 44 -0.97 -8.73 3.18
N TYR A 45 -0.77 -9.93 2.71
CA TYR A 45 -1.12 -10.34 1.35
C TYR A 45 -1.77 -11.71 1.31
N HIS A 46 -2.52 -11.99 0.24
CA HIS A 46 -3.42 -13.14 0.13
C HIS A 46 -2.98 -14.15 -0.94
N SER A 47 -2.12 -13.77 -1.88
CA SER A 47 -1.78 -14.57 -3.06
C SER A 47 -0.27 -14.67 -3.30
N GLY A 48 0.49 -14.69 -2.21
CA GLY A 48 1.94 -14.68 -2.28
C GLY A 48 2.53 -13.30 -2.55
N LEU A 49 3.84 -13.22 -2.44
CA LEU A 49 4.59 -11.99 -2.70
C LEU A 49 4.82 -11.88 -4.21
N PRO A 50 4.30 -10.84 -4.88
CA PRO A 50 4.50 -10.68 -6.31
C PRO A 50 5.95 -10.35 -6.62
N GLN A 51 6.50 -10.99 -7.66
CA GLN A 51 7.82 -10.68 -8.19
C GLN A 51 7.63 -9.88 -9.49
N ILE A 52 7.66 -8.57 -9.36
CA ILE A 52 7.42 -7.65 -10.47
C ILE A 52 8.76 -7.05 -10.93
N ASP A 53 9.10 -7.25 -12.19
CA ASP A 53 10.22 -6.54 -12.84
C ASP A 53 9.78 -5.09 -13.12
N PRO A 54 10.42 -4.09 -12.50
CA PRO A 54 10.04 -2.68 -12.69
C PRO A 54 10.22 -2.22 -14.14
N ASN A 55 11.14 -2.82 -14.90
CA ASN A 55 11.35 -2.47 -16.29
C ASN A 55 10.19 -2.92 -17.20
N GLN A 56 9.49 -3.99 -16.78
CA GLN A 56 8.34 -4.52 -17.50
C GLN A 56 7.00 -4.04 -16.92
N HIS A 57 7.01 -3.51 -15.69
CA HIS A 57 5.79 -3.00 -15.07
C HIS A 57 5.21 -1.83 -15.87
N ARG A 58 3.88 -1.81 -15.99
CA ARG A 58 3.14 -0.74 -16.65
C ARG A 58 1.94 -0.34 -15.80
N LEU A 59 1.86 0.94 -15.48
CA LEU A 59 0.66 1.55 -14.92
C LEU A 59 -0.25 1.98 -16.06
N MET A 60 -1.43 1.41 -16.14
CA MET A 60 -2.42 1.76 -17.16
C MET A 60 -3.51 2.63 -16.54
N ILE A 61 -3.83 3.74 -17.19
CA ILE A 61 -4.95 4.61 -16.83
C ILE A 61 -5.87 4.71 -18.06
N HIS A 62 -7.10 4.20 -17.93
CA HIS A 62 -8.05 4.12 -19.04
C HIS A 62 -9.51 4.23 -18.54
N GLY A 63 -10.48 4.12 -19.47
CA GLY A 63 -11.90 4.22 -19.20
C GLY A 63 -12.45 5.56 -19.62
N MET A 64 -13.13 6.28 -18.71
CA MET A 64 -13.75 7.58 -19.00
C MET A 64 -12.72 8.71 -19.04
N VAL A 65 -11.76 8.62 -19.97
CA VAL A 65 -10.66 9.58 -20.17
C VAL A 65 -10.54 9.97 -21.63
N LYS A 66 -10.01 11.15 -21.90
CA LYS A 66 -9.77 11.63 -23.29
C LYS A 66 -8.65 10.85 -23.96
N ARG A 67 -7.60 10.53 -23.20
CA ARG A 67 -6.39 9.89 -23.70
C ARG A 67 -5.90 8.85 -22.69
N PRO A 68 -6.18 7.56 -22.92
CA PRO A 68 -5.60 6.49 -22.11
C PRO A 68 -4.07 6.55 -22.12
N LEU A 69 -3.45 6.29 -20.97
CA LEU A 69 -2.00 6.25 -20.81
C LEU A 69 -1.55 4.89 -20.33
N ILE A 70 -0.38 4.48 -20.79
CA ILE A 70 0.39 3.36 -20.27
C ILE A 70 1.76 3.92 -19.92
N LEU A 71 2.08 3.95 -18.64
CA LEU A 71 3.29 4.54 -18.08
C LEU A 71 4.25 3.43 -17.63
N SER A 72 5.51 3.55 -18.04
CA SER A 72 6.62 2.85 -17.38
C SER A 72 6.94 3.52 -16.05
N MET A 73 7.81 2.91 -15.23
CA MET A 73 8.29 3.55 -14.01
C MET A 73 9.06 4.84 -14.31
N ASP A 74 9.85 4.85 -15.38
CA ASP A 74 10.58 6.05 -15.81
C ASP A 74 9.64 7.17 -16.22
N ASP A 75 8.54 6.85 -16.90
CA ASP A 75 7.53 7.85 -17.28
C ASP A 75 6.84 8.42 -16.05
N LEU A 76 6.47 7.56 -15.10
CA LEU A 76 5.84 7.99 -13.84
C LEU A 76 6.76 8.93 -13.04
N MET A 77 8.05 8.60 -12.93
CA MET A 77 9.03 9.39 -12.18
C MET A 77 9.37 10.75 -12.83
N ARG A 78 8.93 11.02 -14.05
CA ARG A 78 9.06 12.36 -14.70
C ARG A 78 7.95 13.33 -14.28
N PHE A 79 6.86 12.83 -13.72
CA PHE A 79 5.82 13.71 -13.18
C PHE A 79 6.28 14.40 -11.88
N PRO A 80 5.74 15.58 -11.56
CA PRO A 80 5.99 16.21 -10.26
C PRO A 80 5.65 15.27 -9.13
N SER A 81 6.62 15.00 -8.26
CA SER A 81 6.44 14.15 -7.09
C SER A 81 6.31 14.97 -5.81
N THR A 82 5.63 14.43 -4.83
CA THR A 82 5.51 14.98 -3.49
C THR A 82 5.70 13.89 -2.44
N SER A 83 6.07 14.30 -1.22
CA SER A 83 6.20 13.40 -0.08
C SER A 83 5.19 13.78 1.00
N MET A 84 4.54 12.78 1.59
CA MET A 84 3.57 12.97 2.67
C MET A 84 3.79 11.91 3.75
N ILE A 85 3.73 12.33 5.02
CA ILE A 85 3.69 11.40 6.15
C ILE A 85 2.24 10.99 6.35
N ARG A 86 1.95 9.70 6.25
CA ARG A 86 0.61 9.14 6.40
C ARG A 86 0.66 7.80 7.11
N PHE A 87 -0.41 7.50 7.84
CA PHE A 87 -0.64 6.17 8.36
C PHE A 87 -1.03 5.21 7.25
N LEU A 88 -0.64 3.96 7.44
CA LEU A 88 -1.12 2.81 6.72
C LEU A 88 -1.70 1.83 7.73
N GLU A 89 -2.96 1.46 7.57
CA GLU A 89 -3.65 0.52 8.43
C GLU A 89 -4.38 -0.51 7.56
N CYS A 90 -4.37 -1.76 7.98
CA CYS A 90 -5.18 -2.79 7.35
C CYS A 90 -6.58 -2.80 7.99
N PRO A 91 -7.68 -2.88 7.24
CA PRO A 91 -9.03 -2.93 7.81
C PRO A 91 -9.28 -4.13 8.74
N ALA A 92 -8.43 -5.15 8.70
CA ALA A 92 -8.46 -6.26 9.64
C ALA A 92 -7.76 -5.96 10.99
N ASN A 93 -7.12 -4.79 11.14
CA ASN A 93 -6.44 -4.40 12.38
C ASN A 93 -7.47 -4.32 13.53
N GLY A 94 -7.14 -4.89 14.69
CA GLY A 94 -8.04 -4.96 15.84
C GLY A 94 -9.17 -6.00 15.72
N GLY A 95 -9.40 -6.60 14.56
CA GLY A 95 -10.51 -7.54 14.33
C GLY A 95 -10.49 -8.78 15.22
N MET A 96 -9.33 -9.14 15.74
CA MET A 96 -9.16 -10.27 16.64
C MET A 96 -9.81 -10.01 18.01
N GLU A 97 -10.04 -8.77 18.41
CA GLU A 97 -10.57 -8.41 19.72
C GLU A 97 -12.10 -8.30 19.77
N TRP A 98 -12.80 -8.41 18.65
CA TRP A 98 -14.27 -8.36 18.62
C TRP A 98 -14.95 -9.47 19.45
N ARG A 99 -14.22 -10.54 19.76
CA ARG A 99 -14.67 -11.65 20.60
C ARG A 99 -13.96 -11.70 21.97
N GLY A 100 -13.41 -10.56 22.40
CA GLY A 100 -12.57 -10.47 23.61
C GLY A 100 -11.09 -10.66 23.29
N ALA A 101 -10.24 -10.47 24.30
CA ALA A 101 -8.79 -10.61 24.13
C ALA A 101 -8.41 -12.04 23.71
N GLN A 102 -7.93 -12.19 22.49
CA GLN A 102 -7.56 -13.48 21.90
C GLN A 102 -6.05 -13.73 21.96
N MET A 103 -5.25 -12.68 22.19
CA MET A 103 -3.80 -12.71 22.13
C MET A 103 -3.18 -12.05 23.35
N ASP A 104 -1.97 -12.46 23.69
CA ASP A 104 -1.21 -11.99 24.84
C ASP A 104 -0.47 -10.66 24.60
N ARG A 105 -0.47 -10.15 23.36
CA ARG A 105 0.28 -8.94 22.96
C ARG A 105 -0.52 -8.07 22.01
N VAL A 106 -0.50 -6.77 22.27
CA VAL A 106 -1.10 -5.73 21.42
C VAL A 106 -0.53 -5.76 19.98
N GLN A 107 0.73 -6.14 19.82
CA GLN A 107 1.35 -6.28 18.50
C GLN A 107 0.55 -7.21 17.58
N PHE A 108 0.01 -8.31 18.10
CA PHE A 108 -0.75 -9.27 17.28
C PHE A 108 -2.19 -8.85 17.00
N THR A 109 -2.75 -8.02 17.84
CA THR A 109 -4.12 -7.54 17.68
C THR A 109 -4.21 -6.22 16.92
N HIS A 110 -3.20 -5.33 17.07
CA HIS A 110 -3.21 -3.97 16.52
C HIS A 110 -1.96 -3.61 15.71
N GLY A 111 -1.07 -4.56 15.44
CA GLY A 111 0.19 -4.31 14.75
C GLY A 111 0.09 -4.18 13.24
N MET A 112 -1.10 -4.24 12.63
CA MET A 112 -1.28 -3.91 11.21
C MET A 112 -1.47 -2.41 11.00
N LEU A 113 -0.58 -1.64 11.61
CA LEU A 113 -0.53 -0.18 11.58
C LEU A 113 0.93 0.28 11.42
N ALA A 114 1.15 1.26 10.56
CA ALA A 114 2.45 1.91 10.38
C ALA A 114 2.26 3.38 10.03
N CYS A 115 3.27 4.21 10.32
CA CYS A 115 3.32 5.59 9.86
C CYS A 115 4.59 5.78 9.04
N CYS A 116 4.48 6.17 7.79
CA CYS A 116 5.61 6.29 6.86
C CYS A 116 5.55 7.58 6.08
N GLU A 117 6.71 8.04 5.60
CA GLU A 117 6.78 9.02 4.54
C GLU A 117 6.60 8.30 3.20
N TRP A 118 5.64 8.76 2.42
CA TRP A 118 5.32 8.22 1.10
C TRP A 118 5.66 9.25 0.03
N THR A 119 6.45 8.86 -0.96
CA THR A 119 6.83 9.72 -2.08
C THR A 119 6.27 9.17 -3.38
N GLY A 120 5.62 10.03 -4.14
CA GLY A 120 4.99 9.66 -5.41
C GLY A 120 4.33 10.81 -6.12
N VAL A 121 3.50 10.51 -7.10
CA VAL A 121 2.76 11.45 -7.92
C VAL A 121 1.31 11.53 -7.41
N LEU A 122 0.76 12.72 -7.26
CA LEU A 122 -0.65 12.89 -6.96
C LEU A 122 -1.51 12.22 -8.05
N LEU A 123 -2.50 11.44 -7.65
CA LEU A 123 -3.40 10.81 -8.62
C LEU A 123 -4.15 11.85 -9.44
N SER A 124 -4.48 13.01 -8.85
CA SER A 124 -5.08 14.14 -9.56
C SER A 124 -4.24 14.62 -10.74
N THR A 125 -2.91 14.68 -10.60
CA THR A 125 -2.00 15.04 -11.70
C THR A 125 -2.09 14.05 -12.87
N LEU A 126 -2.15 12.77 -12.58
CA LEU A 126 -2.29 11.73 -13.61
C LEU A 126 -3.67 11.75 -14.26
N LEU A 127 -4.73 11.99 -13.48
CA LEU A 127 -6.11 12.11 -13.97
C LEU A 127 -6.30 13.37 -14.83
N GLU A 128 -5.61 14.47 -14.51
CA GLU A 128 -5.58 15.66 -15.34
C GLU A 128 -4.86 15.38 -16.69
N GLU A 129 -3.73 14.70 -16.64
CA GLU A 129 -2.96 14.36 -17.86
C GLU A 129 -3.75 13.48 -18.84
N VAL A 130 -4.51 12.50 -18.33
CA VAL A 130 -5.38 11.68 -19.19
C VAL A 130 -6.66 12.40 -19.62
N GLY A 131 -6.98 13.54 -19.00
CA GLY A 131 -8.21 14.28 -19.26
C GLY A 131 -9.44 13.49 -18.84
N VAL A 132 -9.54 13.15 -17.56
CA VAL A 132 -10.70 12.42 -17.00
C VAL A 132 -12.01 13.13 -17.31
N SER A 133 -13.05 12.36 -17.68
CA SER A 133 -14.39 12.90 -17.94
C SER A 133 -15.02 13.49 -16.68
N ARG A 134 -15.77 14.56 -16.84
CA ARG A 134 -16.56 15.14 -15.74
C ARG A 134 -17.71 14.23 -15.28
N ASP A 135 -18.10 13.27 -16.11
CA ASP A 135 -19.13 12.28 -15.79
C ASP A 135 -18.58 11.06 -15.04
N ALA A 136 -17.24 10.96 -14.90
CA ALA A 136 -16.60 9.92 -14.12
C ALA A 136 -16.80 10.19 -12.63
N SER A 137 -17.42 9.26 -11.92
CA SER A 137 -17.73 9.39 -10.49
C SER A 137 -16.82 8.55 -9.61
N TRP A 138 -16.14 7.55 -10.19
CA TRP A 138 -15.31 6.59 -9.48
C TRP A 138 -14.04 6.25 -10.25
N VAL A 139 -12.99 5.95 -9.51
CA VAL A 139 -11.79 5.27 -10.00
C VAL A 139 -11.83 3.84 -9.49
N LEU A 140 -11.66 2.86 -10.37
CA LEU A 140 -11.38 1.47 -10.00
C LEU A 140 -9.86 1.25 -10.10
N ALA A 141 -9.22 1.07 -8.96
CA ALA A 141 -7.82 0.71 -8.89
C ALA A 141 -7.68 -0.81 -8.75
N GLU A 142 -6.84 -1.42 -9.57
CA GLU A 142 -6.55 -2.85 -9.54
C GLU A 142 -5.05 -3.07 -9.39
N GLY A 143 -4.66 -3.98 -8.50
CA GLY A 143 -3.27 -4.36 -8.27
C GLY A 143 -2.76 -5.36 -9.29
N ALA A 144 -1.45 -5.33 -9.55
CA ALA A 144 -0.75 -6.31 -10.39
C ALA A 144 -0.31 -7.56 -9.59
N ASP A 145 -0.84 -7.73 -8.37
CA ASP A 145 -0.61 -8.90 -7.54
C ASP A 145 -1.45 -10.10 -8.01
N GLY A 146 -1.15 -11.29 -7.49
CA GLY A 146 -1.86 -12.52 -7.88
C GLY A 146 -3.34 -12.55 -7.53
N SER A 147 -3.81 -11.67 -6.62
CA SER A 147 -5.23 -11.54 -6.26
C SER A 147 -5.99 -10.56 -7.15
N HIS A 148 -5.31 -9.73 -7.94
CA HIS A 148 -5.91 -8.59 -8.63
C HIS A 148 -6.81 -7.75 -7.71
N LEU A 149 -6.28 -7.50 -6.50
CA LEU A 149 -7.05 -6.80 -5.48
C LEU A 149 -7.49 -5.44 -5.99
N SER A 150 -8.79 -5.20 -6.01
CA SER A 150 -9.36 -3.97 -6.55
C SER A 150 -10.08 -3.16 -5.48
N ARG A 151 -10.08 -1.84 -5.65
CA ARG A 151 -10.79 -0.88 -4.79
C ARG A 151 -11.42 0.21 -5.63
N SER A 152 -12.66 0.53 -5.30
CA SER A 152 -13.37 1.68 -5.87
C SER A 152 -13.13 2.90 -5.00
N ILE A 153 -12.70 4.00 -5.61
CA ILE A 153 -12.38 5.26 -4.94
C ILE A 153 -13.26 6.34 -5.55
N PRO A 154 -14.04 7.10 -4.76
CA PRO A 154 -14.79 8.22 -5.30
C PRO A 154 -13.87 9.22 -6.00
N MET A 155 -14.31 9.81 -7.10
CA MET A 155 -13.51 10.76 -7.87
C MET A 155 -13.07 11.96 -7.02
N GLU A 156 -13.92 12.43 -6.10
CA GLU A 156 -13.57 13.49 -5.16
C GLU A 156 -12.32 13.13 -4.34
N LYS A 157 -12.25 11.91 -3.80
CA LYS A 157 -11.08 11.44 -3.06
C LYS A 157 -9.86 11.24 -3.96
N ALA A 158 -10.07 10.72 -5.17
CA ALA A 158 -9.00 10.50 -6.14
C ALA A 158 -8.33 11.82 -6.59
N LEU A 159 -9.09 12.92 -6.60
CA LEU A 159 -8.62 14.25 -6.98
C LEU A 159 -8.03 15.05 -5.81
N ASP A 160 -8.23 14.63 -4.57
CA ASP A 160 -7.75 15.32 -3.38
C ASP A 160 -6.28 14.97 -3.08
N ASP A 161 -6.03 13.98 -2.26
CA ASP A 161 -4.71 13.66 -1.72
C ASP A 161 -4.24 12.22 -1.99
N ALA A 162 -4.92 11.49 -2.88
CA ALA A 162 -4.50 10.15 -3.29
C ALA A 162 -3.15 10.21 -4.02
N LEU A 163 -2.22 9.30 -3.66
CA LEU A 163 -0.87 9.24 -4.20
C LEU A 163 -0.59 7.91 -4.88
N VAL A 164 0.01 7.96 -6.06
CA VAL A 164 0.66 6.83 -6.72
C VAL A 164 2.13 6.85 -6.32
N VAL A 165 2.49 6.08 -5.29
CA VAL A 165 3.80 6.14 -4.64
C VAL A 165 4.76 5.11 -5.20
N PHE A 166 6.03 5.46 -5.26
CA PHE A 166 7.14 4.60 -5.67
C PHE A 166 8.26 4.53 -4.62
N ALA A 167 8.17 5.34 -3.56
CA ALA A 167 9.13 5.30 -2.46
C ALA A 167 8.44 5.41 -1.09
N GLN A 168 9.09 4.81 -0.08
CA GLN A 168 8.68 4.78 1.32
C GLN A 168 9.89 5.10 2.19
N ASN A 169 9.79 6.10 3.06
CA ASN A 169 10.87 6.53 3.96
C ASN A 169 12.20 6.82 3.22
N GLY A 170 12.13 7.41 2.01
CA GLY A 170 13.31 7.77 1.21
C GLY A 170 13.97 6.60 0.46
N GLU A 171 13.43 5.39 0.51
CA GLU A 171 13.90 4.23 -0.28
C GLU A 171 12.80 3.71 -1.22
N ALA A 172 13.17 2.91 -2.23
CA ALA A 172 12.18 2.24 -3.07
C ALA A 172 11.23 1.39 -2.21
N LEU A 173 9.98 1.26 -2.66
CA LEU A 173 9.04 0.35 -2.00
C LEU A 173 9.64 -1.05 -1.92
N ARG A 174 9.38 -1.75 -0.81
CA ARG A 174 9.71 -3.17 -0.71
C ARG A 174 8.64 -4.00 -1.41
N PRO A 175 8.96 -5.21 -1.91
CA PRO A 175 7.97 -6.09 -2.51
C PRO A 175 6.74 -6.28 -1.62
N GLU A 176 6.95 -6.44 -0.31
CA GLU A 176 5.90 -6.60 0.71
C GLU A 176 5.03 -5.36 0.87
N GLN A 177 5.49 -4.23 0.41
CA GLN A 177 4.82 -2.94 0.53
C GLN A 177 4.28 -2.41 -0.81
N GLY A 178 4.32 -3.23 -1.87
CA GLY A 178 3.72 -2.90 -3.15
C GLY A 178 4.70 -2.38 -4.21
N TYR A 179 5.97 -2.85 -4.20
CA TYR A 179 6.94 -2.57 -5.27
C TYR A 179 6.42 -3.01 -6.65
N PRO A 180 6.65 -2.24 -7.74
CA PRO A 180 7.39 -0.98 -7.79
C PRO A 180 6.52 0.26 -7.53
N VAL A 181 5.20 0.13 -7.52
CA VAL A 181 4.28 1.25 -7.36
C VAL A 181 3.03 0.82 -6.58
N ARG A 182 2.55 1.71 -5.72
CA ARG A 182 1.37 1.49 -4.87
C ARG A 182 0.48 2.73 -4.84
N LEU A 183 -0.82 2.52 -4.72
CA LEU A 183 -1.77 3.60 -4.46
C LEU A 183 -1.95 3.76 -2.93
N ILE A 184 -1.86 4.99 -2.47
CA ILE A 184 -2.15 5.39 -1.08
C ILE A 184 -3.32 6.37 -1.09
N ASN A 185 -4.32 6.08 -0.28
CA ASN A 185 -5.51 6.92 -0.09
C ASN A 185 -5.58 7.35 1.37
N PRO A 186 -5.03 8.52 1.75
CA PRO A 186 -5.01 8.98 3.13
C PRO A 186 -6.42 9.06 3.75
N GLY A 187 -6.58 8.52 4.98
CA GLY A 187 -7.86 8.47 5.66
C GLY A 187 -8.87 7.45 5.13
N TRP A 188 -8.46 6.59 4.19
CA TRP A 188 -9.26 5.49 3.62
C TRP A 188 -8.53 4.16 3.82
N GLU A 189 -9.28 3.09 4.07
CA GLU A 189 -8.80 1.71 4.22
C GLU A 189 -8.92 0.90 2.92
#